data_d6f7bf7ee247d879ba02bef5ee60f6e8
#
_entry.id   d6f7bf7ee247d879ba02bef5ee60f6e8
#
_cell.length_a   1.000
_cell.length_b   1.000
_cell.length_c   1.000
_cell.angle_alpha   90.00
_cell.angle_beta   90.00
_cell.angle_gamma   90.00
#
_symmetry.space_group_name_H-M   'P 1'
#
loop_
_entity.id
_entity.type
_entity.pdbx_description
1 polymer ?
#
loop_
_entity_poly.entity_id
_entity_poly.type
_entity_poly.pdbx_seq_one_letter_code
_entity_poly.pdbx_strand_id
1 'polypeptide(L)'
;YMSARHHNEFWVKGGYIQMDKLPFFGNPKWFADNFTVKVGQMEVNYGDAHFYRTDNANGIYNPFVGENIMDAFATEISGEVYFKPENGFIAMLGLSSGLLNADLSIFKDPATGDTIGRKPSVYAKLGYDKQLNDDLRVRLTGSVYANGGTSRNTLYGGDRAGSRYYLAGESQYYMSGATLTAATPTNKAFSGRIDPGFSSNLMSIMINPFVKFHGLEVFGTYEMSSGSAGLSNVLDSVDRSFSQISGSVVYRFLAEEQCYVGVRYNTVTGRLYGYT
;
A
#
# COMPACT_ATOMS: atom_id res chain seq x y z
N TYR A 1 9.12 14.17 4.01
CA TYR A 1 8.08 13.88 3.03
C TYR A 1 6.83 14.70 3.32
N MET A 2 6.41 15.50 2.38
CA MET A 2 5.29 16.42 2.50
C MET A 2 4.30 16.25 1.35
N SER A 3 3.06 16.58 1.60
CA SER A 3 1.99 16.55 0.61
C SER A 3 1.29 17.91 0.59
N ALA A 4 0.81 18.33 -0.57
CA ALA A 4 0.00 19.53 -0.73
C ALA A 4 -1.49 19.16 -0.85
N ARG A 5 -2.33 19.84 -0.10
CA ARG A 5 -3.78 19.76 -0.24
C ARG A 5 -4.27 20.96 -1.03
N HIS A 6 -4.91 20.71 -2.17
CA HIS A 6 -5.46 21.76 -3.03
C HIS A 6 -4.45 22.86 -3.42
N HIS A 7 -3.15 22.53 -3.41
CA HIS A 7 -2.03 23.45 -3.68
C HIS A 7 -1.88 24.63 -2.70
N ASN A 8 -2.65 24.66 -1.62
CA ASN A 8 -2.66 25.78 -0.67
C ASN A 8 -2.03 25.43 0.68
N GLU A 9 -1.90 24.15 0.99
CA GLU A 9 -1.42 23.70 2.29
C GLU A 9 -0.37 22.61 2.12
N PHE A 10 0.69 22.65 2.93
CA PHE A 10 1.71 21.61 2.99
C PHE A 10 1.49 20.78 4.25
N TRP A 11 1.35 19.48 4.07
CA TRP A 11 1.16 18.53 5.16
C TRP A 11 2.34 17.58 5.25
N VAL A 12 2.84 17.36 6.47
CA VAL A 12 3.84 16.33 6.72
C VAL A 12 3.16 14.97 6.63
N LYS A 13 3.56 14.17 5.66
CA LYS A 13 3.06 12.79 5.51
C LYS A 13 3.89 11.77 6.27
N GLY A 14 5.15 12.04 6.47
CA GLY A 14 6.03 11.13 7.20
C GLY A 14 7.44 11.67 7.36
N GLY A 15 8.16 11.04 8.23
CA GLY A 15 9.57 11.27 8.50
C GLY A 15 10.12 10.10 9.30
N TYR A 16 11.31 9.66 8.96
CA TYR A 16 11.95 8.53 9.63
C TYR A 16 13.45 8.73 9.72
N ILE A 17 14.06 8.01 10.65
CA ILE A 17 15.50 7.86 10.77
C ILE A 17 15.89 6.55 10.07
N GLN A 18 16.90 6.60 9.23
CA GLN A 18 17.50 5.42 8.61
C GLN A 18 18.92 5.25 9.15
N MET A 19 19.23 4.04 9.55
CA MET A 19 20.52 3.63 10.08
C MET A 19 21.12 2.54 9.19
N ASP A 20 22.12 2.90 8.42
CA ASP A 20 22.89 1.96 7.58
C ASP A 20 24.23 1.60 8.24
N LYS A 21 24.57 2.26 9.34
CA LYS A 21 25.78 2.07 10.13
C LYS A 21 25.44 2.19 11.62
N LEU A 22 26.25 1.60 12.47
CA LEU A 22 26.14 1.67 13.93
C LEU A 22 27.37 2.38 14.52
N PRO A 23 27.44 3.74 14.49
CA PRO A 23 28.63 4.49 14.94
C PRO A 23 29.01 4.20 16.39
N PHE A 24 28.00 4.08 17.26
CA PHE A 24 28.21 3.83 18.68
C PHE A 24 28.79 2.44 18.99
N PHE A 25 28.78 1.53 18.01
CA PHE A 25 29.32 0.17 18.10
C PHE A 25 30.52 -0.05 17.18
N GLY A 26 31.20 1.04 16.77
CA GLY A 26 32.40 0.96 15.92
C GLY A 26 32.12 0.59 14.47
N ASN A 27 30.90 0.79 13.98
CA ASN A 27 30.50 0.50 12.61
C ASN A 27 30.85 -0.93 12.16
N PRO A 28 30.33 -1.97 12.81
CA PRO A 28 30.66 -3.33 12.45
C PRO A 28 30.32 -3.62 11.00
N LYS A 29 31.28 -4.16 10.25
CA LYS A 29 31.18 -4.38 8.80
C LYS A 29 30.00 -5.27 8.42
N TRP A 30 29.73 -6.31 9.20
CA TRP A 30 28.60 -7.21 8.96
C TRP A 30 27.25 -6.49 8.94
N PHE A 31 27.09 -5.42 9.74
CA PHE A 31 25.87 -4.62 9.74
C PHE A 31 25.86 -3.67 8.54
N ALA A 32 26.93 -2.91 8.36
CA ALA A 32 27.01 -1.90 7.30
C ALA A 32 26.87 -2.48 5.89
N ASP A 33 27.33 -3.72 5.69
CA ASP A 33 27.28 -4.39 4.38
C ASP A 33 25.92 -5.03 4.09
N ASN A 34 25.11 -5.33 5.12
CA ASN A 34 23.93 -6.18 4.92
C ASN A 34 22.64 -5.63 5.51
N PHE A 35 22.72 -4.72 6.48
CA PHE A 35 21.53 -4.32 7.23
C PHE A 35 21.22 -2.83 7.10
N THR A 36 19.95 -2.54 7.11
CA THR A 36 19.39 -1.18 7.27
C THR A 36 18.26 -1.25 8.28
N VAL A 37 18.20 -0.29 9.19
CA VAL A 37 17.09 -0.13 10.12
C VAL A 37 16.42 1.21 9.85
N LYS A 38 15.09 1.22 9.81
CA LYS A 38 14.27 2.44 9.69
C LYS A 38 13.31 2.53 10.85
N VAL A 39 13.16 3.72 11.43
CA VAL A 39 12.20 3.99 12.50
C VAL A 39 11.57 5.36 12.30
N GLY A 40 10.27 5.43 12.32
CA GLY A 40 9.52 6.68 12.18
C GLY A 40 8.16 6.49 11.53
N GLN A 41 7.55 7.59 11.13
CA GLN A 41 6.33 7.57 10.34
C GLN A 41 6.70 7.40 8.87
N MET A 42 6.40 6.23 8.31
CA MET A 42 6.77 5.87 6.94
C MET A 42 5.74 4.97 6.29
N GLU A 43 5.87 4.76 5.00
CA GLU A 43 5.01 3.85 4.25
C GLU A 43 5.17 2.41 4.75
N VAL A 44 4.06 1.71 4.92
CA VAL A 44 4.06 0.28 5.25
C VAL A 44 4.62 -0.49 4.06
N ASN A 45 5.75 -1.17 4.25
CA ASN A 45 6.42 -1.90 3.16
C ASN A 45 5.80 -3.29 2.94
N TYR A 46 4.54 -3.30 2.51
CA TYR A 46 3.79 -4.48 2.12
C TYR A 46 3.53 -4.45 0.62
N GLY A 47 3.99 -5.47 -0.11
CA GLY A 47 3.94 -5.48 -1.58
C GLY A 47 4.92 -4.49 -2.23
N ASP A 48 5.00 -4.52 -3.55
CA ASP A 48 5.83 -3.62 -4.33
C ASP A 48 4.99 -2.64 -5.18
N ALA A 49 3.71 -2.92 -5.38
CA ALA A 49 2.85 -2.16 -6.29
C ALA A 49 2.71 -0.69 -5.89
N HIS A 50 2.54 -0.39 -4.61
CA HIS A 50 2.34 0.99 -4.14
C HIS A 50 3.58 1.88 -4.26
N PHE A 51 4.78 1.32 -4.41
CA PHE A 51 5.99 2.11 -4.66
C PHE A 51 6.07 2.64 -6.11
N TYR A 52 5.26 2.11 -7.02
CA TYR A 52 5.13 2.58 -8.40
C TYR A 52 4.15 3.73 -8.59
N ARG A 53 3.76 4.39 -7.54
CA ARG A 53 2.76 5.45 -7.57
C ARG A 53 3.24 6.69 -8.33
N THR A 54 2.28 7.36 -8.94
CA THR A 54 2.55 8.61 -9.68
C THR A 54 2.83 9.79 -8.76
N ASP A 55 2.34 9.77 -7.53
CA ASP A 55 2.46 10.90 -6.59
C ASP A 55 3.81 10.98 -5.85
N ASN A 56 4.62 9.94 -5.90
CA ASN A 56 5.98 9.95 -5.31
C ASN A 56 7.05 10.44 -6.30
N ALA A 57 6.75 11.45 -7.09
CA ALA A 57 7.58 11.96 -8.18
C ALA A 57 7.84 10.96 -9.33
N ASN A 58 7.07 9.88 -9.40
CA ASN A 58 7.17 8.87 -10.45
C ASN A 58 6.26 9.14 -11.65
N GLY A 59 5.53 10.26 -11.67
CA GLY A 59 4.56 10.57 -12.72
C GLY A 59 5.13 10.60 -14.13
N ILE A 60 6.41 10.98 -14.28
CA ILE A 60 7.09 10.97 -15.58
C ILE A 60 7.58 9.58 -16.00
N TYR A 61 7.62 8.61 -15.09
CA TYR A 61 8.10 7.25 -15.34
C TYR A 61 6.98 6.22 -15.38
N ASN A 62 5.79 6.59 -14.87
CA ASN A 62 4.64 5.70 -14.79
C ASN A 62 3.60 6.06 -15.85
N PRO A 63 3.35 5.18 -16.86
CA PRO A 63 2.37 5.44 -17.90
C PRO A 63 0.92 5.33 -17.42
N PHE A 64 0.69 4.85 -16.21
CA PHE A 64 -0.65 4.54 -15.72
C PHE A 64 -1.19 5.66 -14.83
N VAL A 65 -2.43 6.06 -15.07
CA VAL A 65 -3.09 7.14 -14.33
C VAL A 65 -3.64 6.68 -12.99
N GLY A 66 -3.96 5.43 -12.85
CA GLY A 66 -4.54 4.84 -11.63
C GLY A 66 -3.58 3.90 -10.92
N GLU A 67 -3.86 3.66 -9.65
CA GLU A 67 -3.21 2.64 -8.84
C GLU A 67 -3.91 1.28 -9.01
N ASN A 68 -3.41 0.26 -8.36
CA ASN A 68 -4.12 -1.01 -8.23
C ASN A 68 -5.41 -0.80 -7.41
N ILE A 69 -6.43 -1.62 -7.69
CA ILE A 69 -7.79 -1.39 -7.17
C ILE A 69 -7.84 -1.44 -5.64
N MET A 70 -7.08 -2.33 -5.01
CA MET A 70 -7.06 -2.48 -3.54
C MET A 70 -5.86 -1.81 -2.87
N ASP A 71 -4.87 -1.42 -3.64
CA ASP A 71 -3.65 -0.87 -3.07
C ASP A 71 -3.90 0.53 -2.51
N ALA A 72 -3.62 0.71 -1.26
CA ALA A 72 -3.77 1.97 -0.58
C ALA A 72 -2.43 2.48 -0.08
N PHE A 73 -2.25 3.78 -0.20
CA PHE A 73 -1.14 4.45 0.44
C PHE A 73 -1.40 4.56 1.94
N ALA A 74 -0.58 3.89 2.73
CA ALA A 74 -0.66 3.93 4.18
C ALA A 74 0.69 4.30 4.78
N THR A 75 0.70 5.31 5.65
CA THR A 75 1.85 5.63 6.51
C THR A 75 1.50 5.33 7.95
N GLU A 76 2.38 4.62 8.64
CA GLU A 76 2.25 4.28 10.04
C GLU A 76 3.54 4.62 10.79
N ILE A 77 3.44 4.81 12.10
CA ILE A 77 4.62 4.86 12.96
C ILE A 77 5.12 3.42 13.06
N SER A 78 6.29 3.16 12.50
CA SER A 78 6.82 1.82 12.34
C SER A 78 8.33 1.74 12.55
N GLY A 79 8.78 0.52 12.80
CA GLY A 79 10.18 0.13 12.76
C GLY A 79 10.36 -1.02 11.79
N GLU A 80 11.37 -0.94 10.96
CA GLU A 80 11.70 -1.95 9.95
C GLU A 80 13.17 -2.30 9.99
N VAL A 81 13.46 -3.58 9.87
CA VAL A 81 14.82 -4.11 9.74
C VAL A 81 14.91 -4.80 8.38
N TYR A 82 15.87 -4.39 7.61
CA TYR A 82 16.19 -4.94 6.29
C TYR A 82 17.48 -5.72 6.35
N PHE A 83 17.49 -6.87 5.69
CA PHE A 83 18.67 -7.64 5.36
C PHE A 83 18.77 -7.74 3.83
N LYS A 84 19.81 -7.15 3.27
CA LYS A 84 20.03 -7.02 1.82
C LYS A 84 21.51 -7.27 1.49
N PRO A 85 21.96 -8.52 1.50
CA PRO A 85 23.31 -8.87 1.10
C PRO A 85 23.51 -8.64 -0.41
N GLU A 86 24.76 -8.54 -0.84
CA GLU A 86 25.13 -8.28 -2.25
C GLU A 86 24.67 -9.37 -3.24
N ASN A 87 24.34 -10.56 -2.75
CA ASN A 87 23.89 -11.65 -3.61
C ASN A 87 22.50 -11.47 -4.22
N GLY A 88 21.78 -10.39 -3.85
CA GLY A 88 20.44 -10.05 -4.34
C GLY A 88 19.30 -10.54 -3.47
N PHE A 89 19.56 -11.26 -2.40
CA PHE A 89 18.52 -11.66 -1.44
C PHE A 89 17.97 -10.46 -0.69
N ILE A 90 16.68 -10.47 -0.43
CA ILE A 90 16.00 -9.41 0.35
C ILE A 90 15.19 -10.10 1.45
N ALA A 91 15.41 -9.66 2.69
CA ALA A 91 14.50 -9.95 3.77
C ALA A 91 14.17 -8.66 4.53
N MET A 92 12.95 -8.52 4.98
CA MET A 92 12.52 -7.38 5.80
C MET A 92 11.48 -7.86 6.80
N LEU A 93 11.60 -7.35 8.03
CA LEU A 93 10.61 -7.49 9.08
C LEU A 93 10.21 -6.09 9.55
N GLY A 94 8.92 -5.85 9.66
CA GLY A 94 8.34 -4.59 10.12
C GLY A 94 7.32 -4.79 11.22
N LEU A 95 7.28 -3.84 12.12
CA LEU A 95 6.29 -3.70 13.19
C LEU A 95 5.80 -2.26 13.18
N SER A 96 4.48 -2.06 13.17
CA SER A 96 3.90 -0.72 13.19
C SER A 96 2.85 -0.56 14.29
N SER A 97 2.47 0.68 14.55
CA SER A 97 1.45 1.01 15.55
C SER A 97 0.04 0.54 15.17
N GLY A 98 -0.18 0.11 13.94
CA GLY A 98 -1.51 -0.22 13.42
C GLY A 98 -2.41 1.02 13.25
N LEU A 99 -1.82 2.20 13.22
CA LEU A 99 -2.51 3.48 13.18
C LEU A 99 -2.07 4.32 12.01
N LEU A 100 -3.00 4.67 11.18
CA LEU A 100 -2.78 5.70 10.20
C LEU A 100 -2.83 7.07 10.84
N ASN A 101 -1.89 7.93 10.40
CA ASN A 101 -1.87 9.34 10.76
C ASN A 101 -1.93 9.59 12.27
N ALA A 102 -1.44 8.66 13.09
CA ALA A 102 -1.46 8.77 14.55
C ALA A 102 -2.84 9.14 15.12
N ASP A 103 -3.91 8.65 14.51
CA ASP A 103 -5.27 8.85 15.03
C ASP A 103 -5.37 8.24 16.43
N LEU A 104 -5.46 9.12 17.42
CA LEU A 104 -5.58 8.77 18.83
C LEU A 104 -7.03 8.57 19.30
N SER A 105 -7.98 8.56 18.36
CA SER A 105 -9.39 8.37 18.69
C SER A 105 -9.59 7.09 19.47
N ILE A 106 -10.29 7.20 20.59
CA ILE A 106 -10.71 6.06 21.40
C ILE A 106 -12.01 5.55 20.82
N PHE A 107 -11.98 4.36 20.25
CA PHE A 107 -13.19 3.71 19.77
C PHE A 107 -13.79 2.85 20.86
N LYS A 108 -15.09 2.94 21.01
CA LYS A 108 -15.87 2.11 21.92
C LYS A 108 -16.77 1.19 21.10
N ASP A 109 -16.88 -0.03 21.57
CA ASP A 109 -17.88 -0.96 21.04
C ASP A 109 -19.29 -0.38 21.31
N PRO A 110 -20.11 -0.14 20.29
CA PRO A 110 -21.43 0.42 20.51
C PRO A 110 -22.38 -0.50 21.30
N ALA A 111 -22.11 -1.81 21.31
CA ALA A 111 -22.95 -2.79 21.98
C ALA A 111 -22.56 -2.96 23.46
N THR A 112 -21.26 -2.98 23.78
CA THR A 112 -20.77 -3.23 25.13
C THR A 112 -20.27 -1.98 25.84
N GLY A 113 -19.95 -0.92 25.10
CA GLY A 113 -19.32 0.28 25.61
C GLY A 113 -17.82 0.12 25.92
N ASP A 114 -17.26 -1.07 25.67
CA ASP A 114 -15.87 -1.37 25.93
C ASP A 114 -14.94 -0.62 24.98
N THR A 115 -13.78 -0.26 25.49
CA THR A 115 -12.74 0.36 24.67
C THR A 115 -12.12 -0.69 23.73
N ILE A 116 -12.20 -0.42 22.44
CA ILE A 116 -11.58 -1.27 21.43
C ILE A 116 -10.10 -0.94 21.36
N GLY A 117 -9.29 -1.89 21.86
CA GLY A 117 -7.84 -1.77 21.83
C GLY A 117 -7.31 -1.91 20.40
N ARG A 118 -6.41 -1.01 20.03
CA ARG A 118 -5.64 -1.11 18.78
C ARG A 118 -4.56 -2.16 18.95
N LYS A 119 -4.33 -2.93 17.89
CA LYS A 119 -3.27 -3.91 17.84
C LYS A 119 -2.20 -3.48 16.83
N PRO A 120 -0.94 -3.73 17.12
CA PRO A 120 0.13 -3.45 16.18
C PRO A 120 -0.04 -4.28 14.90
N SER A 121 0.43 -3.74 13.78
CA SER A 121 0.59 -4.51 12.56
C SER A 121 1.97 -5.14 12.51
N VAL A 122 2.02 -6.37 12.02
CA VAL A 122 3.26 -7.09 11.74
C VAL A 122 3.31 -7.39 10.27
N TYR A 123 4.44 -7.14 9.63
CA TYR A 123 4.61 -7.42 8.22
C TYR A 123 6.04 -7.84 7.91
N ALA A 124 6.16 -8.64 6.86
CA ALA A 124 7.45 -9.14 6.41
C ALA A 124 7.50 -9.23 4.90
N LYS A 125 8.69 -9.14 4.36
CA LYS A 125 8.96 -9.33 2.93
C LYS A 125 10.20 -10.19 2.75
N LEU A 126 10.11 -11.14 1.84
CA LEU A 126 11.22 -11.93 1.35
C LEU A 126 11.32 -11.80 -0.16
N GLY A 127 12.51 -11.84 -0.70
CA GLY A 127 12.65 -11.75 -2.13
C GLY A 127 14.07 -11.87 -2.63
N TYR A 128 14.14 -11.74 -3.94
CA TYR A 128 15.38 -11.71 -4.69
C TYR A 128 15.28 -10.59 -5.73
N ASP A 129 16.30 -9.74 -5.83
CA ASP A 129 16.40 -8.64 -6.79
C ASP A 129 17.84 -8.55 -7.27
N LYS A 130 18.05 -8.82 -8.52
CA LYS A 130 19.40 -8.79 -9.08
C LYS A 130 19.41 -8.40 -10.55
N GLN A 131 20.39 -7.56 -10.89
CA GLN A 131 20.85 -7.39 -12.25
C GLN A 131 21.71 -8.61 -12.60
N LEU A 132 21.23 -9.46 -13.51
CA LEU A 132 21.91 -10.71 -13.89
C LEU A 132 23.01 -10.45 -14.91
N ASN A 133 22.80 -9.49 -15.81
CA ASN A 133 23.75 -8.97 -16.78
C ASN A 133 23.32 -7.56 -17.18
N ASP A 134 24.01 -6.93 -18.11
CA ASP A 134 23.77 -5.53 -18.51
C ASP A 134 22.32 -5.29 -18.98
N ASP A 135 21.67 -6.31 -19.54
CA ASP A 135 20.36 -6.21 -20.18
C ASP A 135 19.22 -6.73 -19.30
N LEU A 136 19.49 -7.64 -18.36
CA LEU A 136 18.45 -8.39 -17.66
C LEU A 136 18.50 -8.17 -16.15
N ARG A 137 17.43 -7.60 -15.62
CA ARG A 137 17.13 -7.55 -14.18
C ARG A 137 15.91 -8.39 -13.86
N VAL A 138 16.01 -9.18 -12.80
CA VAL A 138 14.88 -9.94 -12.26
C VAL A 138 14.65 -9.60 -10.81
N ARG A 139 13.37 -9.52 -10.43
CA ARG A 139 12.97 -9.35 -9.05
C ARG A 139 11.73 -10.20 -8.79
N LEU A 140 11.73 -10.88 -7.65
CA LEU A 140 10.56 -11.58 -7.14
C LEU A 140 10.48 -11.32 -5.65
N THR A 141 9.36 -10.79 -5.18
CA THR A 141 9.11 -10.57 -3.75
C THR A 141 7.81 -11.22 -3.33
N GLY A 142 7.81 -11.73 -2.10
CA GLY A 142 6.63 -12.15 -1.38
C GLY A 142 6.52 -11.34 -0.09
N SER A 143 5.34 -10.83 0.20
CA SER A 143 5.06 -10.01 1.38
C SER A 143 3.89 -10.58 2.15
N VAL A 144 3.93 -10.46 3.47
CA VAL A 144 2.83 -10.76 4.37
C VAL A 144 2.55 -9.55 5.25
N TYR A 145 1.28 -9.34 5.58
CA TYR A 145 0.83 -8.29 6.50
C TYR A 145 -0.27 -8.84 7.39
N ALA A 146 -0.20 -8.56 8.68
CA ALA A 146 -1.21 -8.98 9.65
C ALA A 146 -1.51 -7.85 10.64
N ASN A 147 -2.81 -7.65 10.93
CA ASN A 147 -3.29 -6.76 11.98
C ASN A 147 -4.49 -7.39 12.69
N GLY A 148 -4.40 -7.58 14.01
CA GLY A 148 -5.45 -8.24 14.78
C GLY A 148 -6.64 -7.36 15.12
N GLY A 149 -6.56 -6.05 14.89
CA GLY A 149 -7.68 -5.12 15.12
C GLY A 149 -7.26 -3.66 15.17
N THR A 150 -8.01 -2.85 14.46
CA THR A 150 -7.91 -1.39 14.45
C THR A 150 -9.29 -0.82 14.13
N SER A 151 -9.52 0.46 14.36
CA SER A 151 -10.76 1.13 14.01
C SER A 151 -11.05 1.09 12.50
N ARG A 152 -9.99 1.21 11.71
CA ARG A 152 -10.00 1.13 10.26
C ARG A 152 -8.61 0.79 9.78
N ASN A 153 -8.48 -0.22 8.95
CA ASN A 153 -7.21 -0.50 8.30
C ASN A 153 -7.16 0.25 6.97
N THR A 154 -6.28 1.23 6.89
CA THR A 154 -6.19 2.12 5.73
C THR A 154 -5.30 1.59 4.64
N LEU A 155 -4.55 0.51 4.87
CA LEU A 155 -3.87 -0.19 3.79
C LEU A 155 -4.87 -0.61 2.70
N TYR A 156 -6.11 -0.89 3.11
CA TYR A 156 -7.21 -1.26 2.23
C TYR A 156 -8.33 -0.21 2.17
N GLY A 157 -8.07 1.00 2.59
CA GLY A 157 -9.05 2.10 2.58
C GLY A 157 -9.35 2.69 1.20
N GLY A 158 -8.86 2.08 0.14
CA GLY A 158 -8.91 2.59 -1.23
C GLY A 158 -7.92 3.73 -1.45
N ASP A 159 -6.97 3.52 -2.33
CA ASP A 159 -5.97 4.55 -2.60
C ASP A 159 -6.58 5.77 -3.27
N ARG A 160 -6.29 6.92 -2.68
CA ARG A 160 -6.71 8.21 -3.19
C ARG A 160 -5.57 8.98 -3.85
N ALA A 161 -4.33 8.62 -3.57
CA ALA A 161 -3.19 9.28 -4.17
C ALA A 161 -2.89 8.67 -5.54
N GLY A 162 -2.57 9.48 -6.52
CA GLY A 162 -2.34 9.04 -7.89
C GLY A 162 -3.61 8.71 -8.68
N SER A 163 -4.69 8.28 -8.05
CA SER A 163 -5.98 8.25 -8.69
C SER A 163 -6.55 9.66 -8.74
N ARG A 164 -6.74 10.19 -9.92
CA ARG A 164 -7.42 11.47 -10.07
C ARG A 164 -8.85 11.29 -9.59
N TYR A 165 -9.27 12.16 -8.68
CA TYR A 165 -10.64 12.16 -8.16
C TYR A 165 -11.57 12.75 -9.20
N TYR A 166 -12.11 11.93 -10.09
CA TYR A 166 -13.11 12.35 -11.05
C TYR A 166 -14.40 11.57 -10.80
N LEU A 167 -15.53 12.24 -10.91
CA LEU A 167 -16.83 11.62 -11.01
C LEU A 167 -17.01 11.11 -12.44
N ALA A 168 -16.44 9.96 -12.75
CA ALA A 168 -16.44 9.41 -14.09
C ALA A 168 -17.66 8.50 -14.37
N GLY A 169 -18.07 7.72 -13.38
CA GLY A 169 -19.19 6.80 -13.49
C GLY A 169 -20.19 6.91 -12.35
N GLU A 170 -19.92 7.77 -11.38
CA GLU A 170 -20.78 7.97 -10.23
C GLU A 170 -21.88 8.99 -10.49
N SER A 171 -22.97 8.84 -9.77
CA SER A 171 -24.06 9.81 -9.76
C SER A 171 -23.61 11.16 -9.19
N GLN A 172 -24.05 12.26 -9.79
CA GLN A 172 -23.78 13.60 -9.28
C GLN A 172 -24.41 13.87 -7.92
N TYR A 173 -25.44 13.09 -7.57
CA TYR A 173 -26.17 13.20 -6.32
C TYR A 173 -26.36 11.82 -5.70
N TYR A 174 -26.39 11.78 -4.38
CA TYR A 174 -26.67 10.57 -3.61
C TYR A 174 -27.55 10.87 -2.40
N MET A 175 -28.24 9.89 -1.89
CA MET A 175 -29.02 10.01 -0.65
C MET A 175 -28.09 9.84 0.55
N SER A 176 -28.06 10.83 1.44
CA SER A 176 -27.44 10.74 2.76
C SER A 176 -28.56 10.77 3.79
N GLY A 177 -29.00 9.59 4.24
CA GLY A 177 -30.25 9.45 4.95
C GLY A 177 -31.43 9.85 4.08
N ALA A 178 -32.26 10.79 4.53
CA ALA A 178 -33.39 11.33 3.77
C ALA A 178 -33.03 12.56 2.91
N THR A 179 -31.76 12.99 2.89
CA THR A 179 -31.33 14.23 2.22
C THR A 179 -30.60 13.90 0.92
N LEU A 180 -31.03 14.52 -0.18
CA LEU A 180 -30.31 14.49 -1.44
C LEU A 180 -29.06 15.39 -1.34
N THR A 181 -27.89 14.79 -1.47
CA THR A 181 -26.59 15.47 -1.28
C THR A 181 -25.80 15.45 -2.57
N ALA A 182 -25.15 16.57 -2.91
CA ALA A 182 -24.28 16.64 -4.07
C ALA A 182 -23.02 15.77 -3.86
N ALA A 183 -22.69 14.98 -4.85
CA ALA A 183 -21.44 14.23 -4.87
C ALA A 183 -20.26 15.16 -5.16
N THR A 184 -19.17 14.94 -4.44
CA THR A 184 -17.91 15.64 -4.69
C THR A 184 -16.82 14.60 -5.00
N PRO A 185 -15.75 14.97 -5.70
CA PRO A 185 -14.65 14.04 -5.95
C PRO A 185 -14.07 13.43 -4.67
N THR A 186 -14.09 14.15 -3.57
CA THR A 186 -13.54 13.69 -2.29
C THR A 186 -14.41 12.66 -1.56
N ASN A 187 -15.71 12.63 -1.84
CA ASN A 187 -16.64 11.74 -1.15
C ASN A 187 -17.25 10.63 -2.04
N LYS A 188 -17.19 10.76 -3.35
CA LYS A 188 -17.85 9.80 -4.27
C LYS A 188 -17.02 9.39 -5.48
N ALA A 189 -15.88 10.00 -5.80
CA ALA A 189 -15.06 9.57 -6.92
C ALA A 189 -14.26 8.30 -6.61
N PHE A 190 -14.97 7.20 -6.46
CA PHE A 190 -14.41 5.90 -6.10
C PHE A 190 -14.49 4.86 -7.23
N SER A 191 -14.85 5.26 -8.45
CA SER A 191 -14.91 4.37 -9.60
C SER A 191 -13.62 3.59 -9.80
N GLY A 192 -13.76 2.29 -10.01
CA GLY A 192 -12.64 1.40 -10.25
C GLY A 192 -11.77 1.08 -9.03
N ARG A 193 -12.18 1.51 -7.84
CA ARG A 193 -11.53 1.16 -6.58
C ARG A 193 -12.42 0.24 -5.75
N ILE A 194 -11.78 -0.64 -5.02
CA ILE A 194 -12.44 -1.52 -4.06
C ILE A 194 -11.88 -1.24 -2.68
N ASP A 195 -12.78 -0.92 -1.75
CA ASP A 195 -12.48 -0.79 -0.33
C ASP A 195 -13.09 -2.00 0.40
N PRO A 196 -12.28 -2.99 0.77
CA PRO A 196 -12.75 -4.14 1.55
C PRO A 196 -13.30 -3.76 2.91
N GLY A 197 -12.93 -2.60 3.43
CA GLY A 197 -13.38 -2.10 4.73
C GLY A 197 -12.86 -2.91 5.92
N PHE A 198 -11.70 -3.53 5.80
CA PHE A 198 -11.11 -4.32 6.88
C PHE A 198 -10.80 -3.47 8.11
N SER A 199 -11.13 -4.00 9.29
CA SER A 199 -10.83 -3.38 10.58
C SER A 199 -10.25 -4.38 11.59
N SER A 200 -10.50 -5.67 11.44
CA SER A 200 -9.99 -6.68 12.36
C SER A 200 -9.64 -7.98 11.64
N ASN A 201 -8.83 -8.80 12.30
CA ASN A 201 -8.39 -10.12 11.82
C ASN A 201 -7.82 -10.09 10.40
N LEU A 202 -7.15 -8.98 10.06
CA LEU A 202 -6.59 -8.80 8.74
C LEU A 202 -5.34 -9.64 8.56
N MET A 203 -5.35 -10.44 7.51
CA MET A 203 -4.21 -11.21 7.02
C MET A 203 -4.12 -11.04 5.50
N SER A 204 -2.95 -10.73 5.01
CA SER A 204 -2.74 -10.51 3.57
C SER A 204 -1.40 -11.06 3.13
N ILE A 205 -1.39 -11.60 1.91
CA ILE A 205 -0.18 -12.12 1.25
C ILE A 205 -0.15 -11.54 -0.15
N MET A 206 1.00 -11.03 -0.56
CA MET A 206 1.21 -10.50 -1.91
C MET A 206 2.50 -11.04 -2.51
N ILE A 207 2.45 -11.37 -3.79
CA ILE A 207 3.59 -11.79 -4.59
C ILE A 207 3.74 -10.82 -5.77
N ASN A 208 4.96 -10.31 -5.96
CA ASN A 208 5.27 -9.37 -7.03
C ASN A 208 6.48 -9.87 -7.85
N PRO A 209 6.25 -10.49 -9.01
CA PRO A 209 7.28 -10.73 -10.01
C PRO A 209 7.56 -9.46 -10.83
N PHE A 210 8.84 -9.23 -11.14
CA PHE A 210 9.29 -8.19 -12.04
C PHE A 210 10.45 -8.67 -12.89
N VAL A 211 10.40 -8.32 -14.16
CA VAL A 211 11.49 -8.55 -15.12
C VAL A 211 11.68 -7.28 -15.94
N LYS A 212 12.93 -6.83 -16.07
CA LYS A 212 13.33 -5.83 -17.05
C LYS A 212 14.35 -6.47 -17.99
N PHE A 213 14.07 -6.39 -19.29
CA PHE A 213 14.96 -6.82 -20.36
C PHE A 213 15.05 -5.70 -21.41
N HIS A 214 16.22 -5.08 -21.53
CA HIS A 214 16.38 -3.82 -22.24
C HIS A 214 15.30 -2.80 -21.82
N GLY A 215 14.56 -2.24 -22.77
CA GLY A 215 13.45 -1.34 -22.50
C GLY A 215 12.13 -2.00 -22.08
N LEU A 216 12.04 -3.32 -22.12
CA LEU A 216 10.81 -4.05 -21.74
C LEU A 216 10.78 -4.30 -20.23
N GLU A 217 9.73 -3.83 -19.58
CA GLU A 217 9.44 -4.07 -18.17
C GLU A 217 8.12 -4.83 -18.04
N VAL A 218 8.13 -5.91 -17.28
CA VAL A 218 6.93 -6.68 -16.93
C VAL A 218 6.84 -6.74 -15.41
N PHE A 219 5.72 -6.29 -14.86
CA PHE A 219 5.45 -6.31 -13.42
C PHE A 219 4.12 -7.00 -13.16
N GLY A 220 4.10 -7.87 -12.15
CA GLY A 220 2.91 -8.59 -11.73
C GLY A 220 2.58 -8.37 -10.26
N THR A 221 1.31 -8.56 -9.94
CA THR A 221 0.82 -8.62 -8.57
C THR A 221 -0.18 -9.76 -8.46
N TYR A 222 0.04 -10.62 -7.49
CA TYR A 222 -0.96 -11.55 -7.00
C TYR A 222 -1.13 -11.33 -5.51
N GLU A 223 -2.35 -11.05 -5.08
CA GLU A 223 -2.66 -10.76 -3.68
C GLU A 223 -3.87 -11.55 -3.22
N MET A 224 -3.79 -12.06 -1.99
CA MET A 224 -4.93 -12.58 -1.24
C MET A 224 -4.98 -11.86 0.10
N SER A 225 -6.15 -11.37 0.45
CA SER A 225 -6.40 -10.69 1.72
C SER A 225 -7.70 -11.20 2.35
N SER A 226 -7.70 -11.32 3.66
CA SER A 226 -8.88 -11.67 4.45
C SER A 226 -8.94 -10.84 5.71
N GLY A 227 -10.14 -10.54 6.15
CA GLY A 227 -10.37 -9.78 7.37
C GLY A 227 -11.85 -9.55 7.60
N SER A 228 -12.19 -9.00 8.76
CA SER A 228 -13.56 -8.65 9.11
C SER A 228 -13.74 -7.13 9.23
N ALA A 229 -14.91 -6.62 8.89
CA ALA A 229 -15.29 -5.22 9.01
C ALA A 229 -15.84 -4.94 10.43
N GLY A 230 -15.01 -5.12 11.44
CA GLY A 230 -15.46 -5.52 12.75
C GLY A 230 -15.98 -4.49 13.73
N LEU A 231 -15.93 -3.17 13.56
CA LEU A 231 -16.21 -2.31 14.71
C LEU A 231 -17.28 -1.23 14.51
N SER A 232 -17.54 -0.84 13.31
CA SER A 232 -18.63 0.12 13.04
C SER A 232 -19.98 -0.54 12.78
N ASN A 233 -19.99 -1.86 12.61
CA ASN A 233 -21.19 -2.61 12.27
C ASN A 233 -21.21 -3.92 13.05
N VAL A 234 -21.72 -3.88 14.25
CA VAL A 234 -21.95 -5.03 15.16
C VAL A 234 -22.71 -6.19 14.51
N LEU A 235 -23.30 -5.95 13.37
CA LEU A 235 -24.08 -6.94 12.63
C LEU A 235 -23.29 -7.69 11.55
N ASP A 236 -22.05 -7.33 11.26
CA ASP A 236 -21.27 -7.95 10.19
C ASP A 236 -19.89 -8.40 10.67
N SER A 237 -19.89 -9.39 11.57
CA SER A 237 -18.67 -10.11 11.97
C SER A 237 -18.22 -11.15 10.93
N VAL A 238 -18.73 -11.06 9.70
CA VAL A 238 -18.40 -12.01 8.64
C VAL A 238 -17.04 -11.73 8.09
N ASP A 239 -16.17 -12.71 8.17
CA ASP A 239 -14.88 -12.68 7.50
C ASP A 239 -15.09 -12.58 5.98
N ARG A 240 -14.32 -11.71 5.36
CA ARG A 240 -14.32 -11.48 3.93
C ARG A 240 -12.95 -11.80 3.37
N SER A 241 -12.94 -12.30 2.16
CA SER A 241 -11.71 -12.53 1.42
C SER A 241 -11.77 -11.83 0.07
N PHE A 242 -10.64 -11.33 -0.33
CA PHE A 242 -10.42 -10.71 -1.63
C PHE A 242 -9.18 -11.31 -2.27
N SER A 243 -9.20 -11.41 -3.58
CA SER A 243 -8.04 -11.73 -4.38
C SER A 243 -7.88 -10.69 -5.49
N GLN A 244 -6.64 -10.32 -5.75
CA GLN A 244 -6.28 -9.41 -6.82
C GLN A 244 -5.23 -10.04 -7.71
N ILE A 245 -5.41 -9.88 -9.02
CA ILE A 245 -4.41 -10.20 -10.03
C ILE A 245 -4.21 -8.95 -10.88
N SER A 246 -2.96 -8.53 -11.01
CA SER A 246 -2.58 -7.41 -11.85
C SER A 246 -1.34 -7.76 -12.66
N GLY A 247 -1.30 -7.30 -13.89
CA GLY A 247 -0.14 -7.38 -14.76
C GLY A 247 0.04 -6.08 -15.53
N SER A 248 1.25 -5.58 -15.60
CA SER A 248 1.60 -4.43 -16.40
C SER A 248 2.82 -4.73 -17.26
N VAL A 249 2.78 -4.24 -18.50
CA VAL A 249 3.89 -4.28 -19.45
C VAL A 249 4.17 -2.86 -19.88
N VAL A 250 5.43 -2.45 -19.78
CA VAL A 250 5.90 -1.14 -20.24
C VAL A 250 7.06 -1.36 -21.18
N TYR A 251 7.03 -0.72 -22.32
CA TYR A 251 8.14 -0.71 -23.24
C TYR A 251 8.68 0.71 -23.39
N ARG A 252 9.96 0.87 -23.02
CA ARG A 252 10.70 2.13 -23.12
C ARG A 252 11.59 2.08 -24.36
N PHE A 253 11.61 3.16 -25.09
CA PHE A 253 12.32 3.23 -26.36
C PHE A 253 12.94 4.61 -26.58
N LEU A 254 13.69 4.77 -27.66
CA LEU A 254 14.63 5.85 -27.96
C LEU A 254 15.88 5.84 -27.05
N ALA A 255 16.82 6.73 -27.38
CA ALA A 255 18.03 6.89 -26.57
C ALA A 255 17.64 7.24 -25.14
N GLU A 256 18.28 6.59 -24.16
CA GLU A 256 18.05 6.83 -22.74
C GLU A 256 16.60 6.59 -22.27
N GLU A 257 15.85 5.73 -22.98
CA GLU A 257 14.47 5.37 -22.60
C GLU A 257 13.51 6.58 -22.47
N GLN A 258 13.67 7.59 -23.31
CA GLN A 258 12.94 8.87 -23.23
C GLN A 258 11.45 8.76 -23.49
N CYS A 259 11.02 7.75 -24.23
CA CYS A 259 9.63 7.49 -24.51
C CYS A 259 9.21 6.10 -24.02
N TYR A 260 7.95 5.98 -23.67
CA TYR A 260 7.41 4.68 -23.27
C TYR A 260 5.94 4.53 -23.66
N VAL A 261 5.52 3.29 -23.77
CA VAL A 261 4.13 2.87 -23.89
C VAL A 261 3.88 1.74 -22.89
N GLY A 262 2.70 1.70 -22.32
CA GLY A 262 2.37 0.67 -21.32
C GLY A 262 0.93 0.24 -21.39
N VAL A 263 0.70 -1.00 -20.98
CA VAL A 263 -0.62 -1.58 -20.77
C VAL A 263 -0.67 -2.26 -19.39
N ARG A 264 -1.79 -2.12 -18.70
CA ARG A 264 -2.06 -2.78 -17.42
C ARG A 264 -3.42 -3.42 -17.44
N TYR A 265 -3.50 -4.62 -16.92
CA TYR A 265 -4.73 -5.29 -16.57
C TYR A 265 -4.77 -5.52 -15.07
N ASN A 266 -5.93 -5.26 -14.45
CA ASN A 266 -6.12 -5.48 -13.02
C ASN A 266 -7.53 -6.01 -12.78
N THR A 267 -7.65 -7.05 -11.97
CA THR A 267 -8.92 -7.61 -11.55
C THR A 267 -8.91 -7.93 -10.07
N VAL A 268 -10.03 -7.67 -9.40
CA VAL A 268 -10.26 -7.99 -8.00
C VAL A 268 -11.52 -8.82 -7.90
N THR A 269 -11.44 -9.89 -7.14
CA THR A 269 -12.59 -10.75 -6.82
C THR A 269 -12.74 -10.80 -5.31
N GLY A 270 -13.94 -10.56 -4.82
CA GLY A 270 -14.24 -10.59 -3.39
C GLY A 270 -15.66 -10.12 -3.10
N ARG A 271 -16.07 -10.24 -1.84
CA ARG A 271 -17.39 -9.84 -1.39
C ARG A 271 -17.34 -8.51 -0.64
N LEU A 272 -17.91 -7.48 -1.22
CA LEU A 272 -18.05 -6.17 -0.59
C LEU A 272 -19.14 -6.19 0.49
N TYR A 273 -19.04 -5.26 1.45
CA TYR A 273 -20.07 -5.02 2.45
C TYR A 273 -21.40 -4.66 1.79
N GLY A 274 -22.50 -5.25 2.29
CA GLY A 274 -23.86 -4.94 1.80
C GLY A 274 -24.26 -5.63 0.49
N TYR A 275 -23.39 -6.48 -0.08
CA TYR A 275 -23.74 -7.32 -1.24
C TYR A 275 -23.85 -8.79 -0.80
N THR A 276 -24.98 -9.40 -1.05
CA THR A 276 -25.25 -10.82 -0.77
C THR A 276 -24.79 -11.70 -1.92
#